data_e401097392a1f346d56e7a7a7a05f2ee
#
_entry.id   e401097392a1f346d56e7a7a7a05f2ee
#
_cell.length_a   1.000
_cell.length_b   1.000
_cell.length_c   1.000
_cell.angle_alpha   90.00
_cell.angle_beta   90.00
_cell.angle_gamma   90.00
#
_symmetry.space_group_name_H-M   'P 1'
#
loop_
_entity.id
_entity.type
_entity.pdbx_description
1 polymer ?
#
loop_
_entity_poly.entity_id
_entity_poly.type
_entity_poly.pdbx_seq_one_letter_code
_entity_poly.pdbx_strand_id
1 'polypeptide(L)' 'MIKFYFHPSPNPLKIALYLEETGEPYELIAVDTRKGEQHSDAFKAINPNAKTPAMMDGDVRVFDSNAMLLYLADRKSVV' A
#
# COMPACT_ATOMS: atom_id res chain seq x y z
N MET A 1 0.29 -4.92 -12.06
CA MET A 1 1.34 -4.47 -11.13
C MET A 1 0.69 -3.83 -9.90
N ILE A 2 1.21 -4.13 -8.73
CA ILE A 2 0.74 -3.55 -7.49
C ILE A 2 1.06 -2.06 -7.45
N LYS A 3 0.08 -1.24 -7.08
CA LYS A 3 0.29 0.18 -6.79
C LYS A 3 0.33 0.34 -5.28
N PHE A 4 1.46 0.82 -4.77
CA PHE A 4 1.68 0.96 -3.34
C PHE A 4 1.75 2.44 -2.97
N TYR A 5 0.78 2.90 -2.17
CA TYR A 5 0.68 4.29 -1.74
C TYR A 5 1.43 4.46 -0.42
N PHE A 6 2.41 5.34 -0.42
CA PHE A 6 3.45 5.37 0.60
C PHE A 6 3.69 6.79 1.12
N HIS A 7 3.91 6.90 2.42
CA HIS A 7 4.49 8.06 3.08
C HIS A 7 5.53 7.54 4.09
N PRO A 8 6.71 8.15 4.21
CA PRO A 8 7.74 7.69 5.14
C PRO A 8 7.25 7.69 6.59
N SER A 9 6.90 6.53 7.09
CA SER A 9 6.46 6.30 8.47
C SER A 9 6.56 4.80 8.73
N PRO A 10 6.50 4.35 10.00
CA PRO A 10 6.80 2.95 10.32
C PRO A 10 5.95 1.92 9.60
N ASN A 11 4.64 2.12 9.49
CA ASN A 11 3.78 1.12 8.88
C ASN A 11 3.98 0.99 7.37
N PRO A 12 4.01 2.08 6.58
CA PRO A 12 4.35 1.95 5.16
C PRO A 12 5.75 1.40 4.91
N LEU A 13 6.74 1.76 5.75
CA LEU A 13 8.10 1.24 5.59
C LEU A 13 8.15 -0.28 5.73
N LYS A 14 7.35 -0.84 6.63
CA LYS A 14 7.23 -2.28 6.83
C LYS A 14 6.86 -2.99 5.52
N ILE A 15 5.89 -2.44 4.82
CA ILE A 15 5.40 -3.00 3.57
C ILE A 15 6.44 -2.83 2.46
N ALA A 16 7.09 -1.67 2.40
CA ALA A 16 8.13 -1.41 1.40
C ALA A 16 9.26 -2.42 1.52
N LEU A 17 9.72 -2.70 2.75
CA LEU A 17 10.76 -3.69 2.99
C LEU A 17 10.33 -5.09 2.54
N TYR A 18 9.09 -5.47 2.83
CA TYR A 18 8.57 -6.76 2.42
C TYR A 18 8.56 -6.89 0.89
N LEU A 19 8.09 -5.86 0.20
CA LEU A 19 8.05 -5.87 -1.28
C LEU A 19 9.45 -5.98 -1.87
N GLU A 20 10.42 -5.27 -1.30
CA GLU A 20 11.80 -5.34 -1.77
C GLU A 20 12.40 -6.72 -1.55
N GLU A 21 12.16 -7.33 -0.38
CA GLU A 21 12.71 -8.65 -0.06
C GLU A 21 12.13 -9.75 -0.93
N THR A 22 10.85 -9.67 -1.27
CA THR A 22 10.19 -10.70 -2.07
C THR A 22 10.40 -10.53 -3.56
N GLY A 23 10.89 -9.37 -3.99
CA GLY A 23 11.07 -9.07 -5.41
C GLY A 23 9.77 -8.87 -6.16
N GLU A 24 8.66 -8.64 -5.46
CA GLU A 24 7.37 -8.42 -6.07
C GLU A 24 7.37 -7.10 -6.85
N PRO A 25 7.02 -7.10 -8.14
CA PRO A 25 6.95 -5.85 -8.91
C PRO A 25 5.86 -4.93 -8.35
N TYR A 26 6.20 -3.67 -8.15
CA TYR A 26 5.23 -2.69 -7.66
C TYR A 26 5.59 -1.29 -8.14
N GLU A 27 4.56 -0.43 -8.17
CA GLU A 27 4.72 1.00 -8.45
C GLU A 27 4.55 1.76 -7.14
N LEU A 28 5.55 2.54 -6.77
CA LEU A 28 5.50 3.37 -5.57
C LEU A 28 4.83 4.70 -5.90
N ILE A 29 3.77 5.02 -5.17
CA ILE A 29 3.05 6.29 -5.34
C ILE A 29 3.16 7.05 -4.02
N ALA A 30 3.88 8.18 -4.05
CA ALA A 30 4.06 9.00 -2.86
C ALA A 30 2.78 9.74 -2.50
N VAL A 31 2.45 9.71 -1.21
CA VAL A 31 1.33 10.50 -0.66
C VAL A 31 1.91 11.36 0.46
N ASP A 32 1.98 12.66 0.24
CA ASP A 32 2.53 13.56 1.25
C ASP A 32 1.45 13.91 2.28
N THR A 33 1.49 13.18 3.41
CA THR A 33 0.50 13.38 4.47
C THR A 33 0.65 14.73 5.17
N ARG A 34 1.83 15.34 5.10
CA ARG A 34 2.02 16.67 5.67
C ARG A 34 1.33 17.76 4.85
N LYS A 35 1.14 17.52 3.56
CA LYS A 35 0.41 18.41 2.66
C LYS A 35 -1.06 18.07 2.56
N GLY A 36 -1.52 17.05 3.28
CA GLY A 36 -2.92 16.64 3.24
C GLY A 36 -3.32 15.84 2.01
N GLU A 37 -2.37 15.27 1.29
CA GLU A 37 -2.66 14.52 0.05
C GLU A 37 -3.51 13.28 0.32
N GLN A 38 -3.47 12.74 1.55
CA GLN A 38 -4.32 11.62 1.94
C GLN A 38 -5.80 11.97 1.95
N HIS A 39 -6.13 13.26 1.97
CA HIS A 39 -7.52 13.74 1.95
C HIS A 39 -8.03 14.03 0.54
N SER A 40 -7.22 13.81 -0.49
CA SER A 40 -7.67 13.99 -1.87
C SER A 40 -8.79 13.01 -2.20
N ASP A 41 -9.68 13.40 -3.11
CA ASP A 41 -10.76 12.50 -3.53
C ASP A 41 -10.23 11.24 -4.17
N ALA A 42 -9.15 11.36 -4.94
CA ALA A 42 -8.53 10.20 -5.59
C ALA A 42 -8.03 9.19 -4.57
N PHE A 43 -7.36 9.65 -3.49
CA PHE A 43 -6.85 8.73 -2.49
C PHE A 43 -7.97 8.17 -1.61
N LYS A 44 -8.98 8.98 -1.27
CA LYS A 44 -10.11 8.50 -0.47
C LYS A 44 -10.94 7.45 -1.20
N ALA A 45 -10.93 7.46 -2.53
CA ALA A 45 -11.56 6.40 -3.31
C ALA A 45 -10.85 5.06 -3.10
N ILE A 46 -9.56 5.09 -2.77
CA ILE A 46 -8.76 3.89 -2.50
C ILE A 46 -8.87 3.52 -1.02
N ASN A 47 -8.70 4.49 -0.13
CA ASN A 47 -8.84 4.27 1.31
C ASN A 47 -9.69 5.37 1.94
N PRO A 48 -10.95 5.08 2.25
CA PRO A 48 -11.85 6.08 2.86
C PRO A 48 -11.36 6.60 4.21
N ASN A 49 -10.48 5.87 4.88
CA ASN A 49 -9.91 6.29 6.17
C ASN A 49 -8.79 7.31 6.00
N ALA A 50 -8.40 7.62 4.76
CA ALA A 50 -7.39 8.63 4.43
C ALA A 50 -6.06 8.38 5.16
N LYS A 51 -5.59 7.13 5.16
CA LYS A 51 -4.34 6.74 5.82
C LYS A 51 -3.46 5.95 4.89
N THR A 52 -2.15 6.09 5.03
CA THR A 52 -1.18 5.20 4.43
C THR A 52 -0.77 4.14 5.46
N PRO A 53 -0.37 2.94 5.05
CA PRO A 53 -0.24 2.48 3.67
C PRO A 53 -1.59 2.11 3.05
N ALA A 54 -1.63 2.14 1.73
CA ALA A 54 -2.74 1.62 0.95
C ALA A 54 -2.17 0.96 -0.29
N MET A 55 -2.89 0.02 -0.87
CA MET A 55 -2.39 -0.77 -1.99
C MET A 55 -3.54 -1.11 -2.92
N MET A 56 -3.26 -1.09 -4.22
CA MET A 56 -4.16 -1.59 -5.25
C MET A 56 -3.48 -2.72 -6.01
N ASP A 57 -4.18 -3.83 -6.18
CA ASP A 57 -3.73 -4.93 -7.03
C ASP A 57 -4.88 -5.22 -8.00
N GLY A 58 -4.80 -4.63 -9.20
CA GLY A 58 -5.94 -4.62 -10.09
C GLY A 58 -7.11 -3.88 -9.44
N ASP A 59 -8.23 -4.55 -9.26
CA ASP A 59 -9.41 -3.97 -8.60
C ASP A 59 -9.44 -4.21 -7.10
N VAL A 60 -8.48 -4.95 -6.56
CA VAL A 60 -8.44 -5.26 -5.13
C VAL A 60 -7.76 -4.11 -4.38
N ARG A 61 -8.46 -3.57 -3.40
CA ARG A 61 -7.94 -2.50 -2.53
C ARG A 61 -7.63 -3.08 -1.17
N VAL A 62 -6.41 -2.83 -0.70
CA VAL A 62 -5.98 -3.29 0.63
C VAL A 62 -5.43 -2.09 1.40
N PHE A 63 -5.96 -1.85 2.58
CA PHE A 63 -5.52 -0.73 3.42
C PHE A 63 -5.54 -1.17 4.87
N ASP A 64 -4.44 -1.31 5.44
CA ASP A 64 -4.04 -1.73 6.76
C ASP A 64 -2.80 -2.57 6.59
N SER A 65 -1.73 -2.19 7.28
CA SER A 65 -0.44 -2.84 7.06
C SER A 65 -0.48 -4.34 7.33
N ASN A 66 -1.23 -4.76 8.35
CA ASN A 66 -1.34 -6.19 8.66
C ASN A 66 -2.12 -6.94 7.58
N ALA A 67 -3.20 -6.35 7.09
CA ALA A 67 -3.97 -6.94 5.99
C ALA A 67 -3.13 -7.04 4.72
N MET A 68 -2.28 -6.03 4.45
CA MET A 68 -1.38 -6.05 3.31
C MET A 68 -0.37 -7.18 3.40
N LEU A 69 0.24 -7.38 4.57
CA LEU A 69 1.20 -8.45 4.77
C LEU A 69 0.55 -9.82 4.55
N LEU A 70 -0.65 -10.02 5.08
CA LEU A 70 -1.40 -11.26 4.88
C LEU A 70 -1.75 -11.47 3.41
N TYR A 71 -2.20 -10.42 2.74
CA TYR A 71 -2.54 -10.49 1.33
C TYR A 71 -1.34 -10.87 0.47
N LEU A 72 -0.20 -10.21 0.72
CA LEU A 72 1.02 -10.46 -0.06
C LEU A 72 1.58 -11.85 0.22
N ALA A 73 1.53 -12.30 1.47
CA ALA A 73 1.98 -13.64 1.82
C ALA A 73 1.12 -14.71 1.16
N ASP A 74 -0.20 -14.49 1.12
CA ASP A 74 -1.13 -15.42 0.48
C ASP A 74 -0.87 -15.51 -1.02
N ARG A 75 -0.60 -14.39 -1.67
CA ARG A 75 -0.22 -14.38 -3.09
C ARG A 75 1.00 -15.24 -3.38
N LYS A 76 1.98 -15.20 -2.48
CA LYS A 76 3.24 -15.95 -2.65
C LYS A 76 3.06 -17.43 -2.39
N SER A 77 2.11 -17.80 -1.55
CA SER A 77 1.89 -19.20 -1.20
C SER A 77 1.02 -19.95 -2.20
N VAL A 78 0.34 -19.25 -3.10
CA VAL A 78 -0.45 -19.86 -4.16
C VAL A 78 0.47 -20.28 -5.29
N VAL A 79 0.81 -21.50 -5.31
CA VAL A 79 1.75 -22.06 -6.30
C VAL A 79 1.05 -23.19 -7.07
#